data_9ad16f87a315a5e2647581f67446598a
#
_entry.id   9ad16f87a315a5e2647581f67446598a
#
_cell.length_a   1.000
_cell.length_b   1.000
_cell.length_c   1.000
_cell.angle_alpha   90.00
_cell.angle_beta   90.00
_cell.angle_gamma   90.00
#
_symmetry.space_group_name_H-M   'P 1'
#
loop_
_entity.id
_entity.type
_entity.pdbx_description
1 polymer ?
#
loop_
_entity_poly.entity_id
_entity_poly.type
_entity_poly.pdbx_seq_one_letter_code
_entity_poly.pdbx_strand_id
1 'polypeptide(L)'
;MNDTAKQNNRVFHIVERSAFTLAPSGAFAATLASLAFLGEHTRTMKQADGSEESKTLEYVGLGYELLDKNSGEVHLVVEECSLSYNPDSKLYGRIVALNGGVVLKEGDSLQTLLGKSARIEIIHKLGDTKEGGKRLYANINNVSALPSTMEASKLTSSPIYYDVLTPDNAAYERLNRKHKAIIQRSNGVQSPAKAA
;
A
#
# COMPACT_ATOMS: atom_id res chain seq x y z
N MET A 1 56.08 -25.84 -2.22
CA MET A 1 54.77 -25.59 -1.56
C MET A 1 54.32 -24.19 -1.91
N ASN A 2 53.47 -24.07 -2.94
CA ASN A 2 52.97 -22.80 -3.43
C ASN A 2 51.57 -22.62 -2.89
N ASP A 3 51.46 -21.70 -1.94
CA ASP A 3 50.18 -21.27 -1.36
C ASP A 3 49.54 -20.20 -2.26
N THR A 4 48.58 -20.60 -3.07
CA THR A 4 47.90 -19.71 -4.00
C THR A 4 46.73 -19.10 -3.22
N ALA A 5 46.93 -17.89 -2.67
CA ALA A 5 45.87 -17.11 -2.04
C ALA A 5 44.78 -16.80 -3.07
N LYS A 6 43.58 -17.38 -2.89
CA LYS A 6 42.38 -17.01 -3.63
C LYS A 6 41.95 -15.60 -3.25
N GLN A 7 42.27 -14.63 -4.11
CA GLN A 7 41.67 -13.29 -4.03
C GLN A 7 40.18 -13.42 -4.37
N ASN A 8 39.33 -13.28 -3.35
CA ASN A 8 37.89 -13.11 -3.51
C ASN A 8 37.63 -11.69 -4.05
N ASN A 9 37.56 -11.54 -5.35
CA ASN A 9 37.10 -10.31 -5.99
C ASN A 9 35.58 -10.17 -5.76
N ARG A 10 35.19 -9.50 -4.68
CA ARG A 10 33.79 -9.09 -4.48
C ARG A 10 33.52 -7.87 -5.38
N VAL A 11 32.87 -8.11 -6.51
CA VAL A 11 32.36 -7.04 -7.36
C VAL A 11 31.12 -6.46 -6.69
N PHE A 12 31.22 -5.25 -6.16
CA PHE A 12 30.08 -4.49 -5.68
C PHE A 12 29.36 -3.89 -6.89
N HIS A 13 28.21 -4.44 -7.25
CA HIS A 13 27.32 -3.79 -8.19
C HIS A 13 26.64 -2.62 -7.47
N ILE A 14 27.07 -1.39 -7.80
CA ILE A 14 26.32 -0.18 -7.42
C ILE A 14 25.10 -0.17 -8.33
N VAL A 15 23.97 -0.67 -7.83
CA VAL A 15 22.69 -0.45 -8.47
C VAL A 15 22.33 1.00 -8.20
N GLU A 16 22.37 1.85 -9.22
CA GLU A 16 21.77 3.19 -9.12
C GLU A 16 20.32 3.01 -8.66
N ARG A 17 20.05 3.51 -7.46
CA ARG A 17 18.66 3.59 -6.99
C ARG A 17 17.98 4.58 -7.93
N SER A 18 17.05 4.08 -8.76
CA SER A 18 16.17 4.94 -9.53
C SER A 18 15.63 6.01 -8.61
N ALA A 19 15.77 7.28 -8.97
CA ALA A 19 15.22 8.37 -8.20
C ALA A 19 13.73 8.06 -7.96
N PHE A 20 13.31 8.08 -6.70
CA PHE A 20 11.91 7.83 -6.35
C PHE A 20 11.08 8.98 -6.91
N THR A 21 10.40 8.73 -8.03
CA THR A 21 9.51 9.72 -8.65
C THR A 21 8.22 9.75 -7.86
N LEU A 22 7.89 10.93 -7.32
CA LEU A 22 6.65 11.14 -6.59
C LEU A 22 5.48 11.09 -7.57
N ALA A 23 4.45 10.32 -7.28
CA ALA A 23 3.24 10.32 -8.10
C ALA A 23 2.67 11.74 -8.18
N PRO A 24 2.25 12.22 -9.37
CA PRO A 24 1.76 13.59 -9.55
C PRO A 24 0.48 13.84 -8.76
N SER A 25 0.25 15.09 -8.35
CA SER A 25 -1.02 15.51 -7.75
C SER A 25 -2.09 15.63 -8.85
N GLY A 26 -3.33 15.33 -8.51
CA GLY A 26 -4.45 15.37 -9.45
C GLY A 26 -5.38 14.16 -9.34
N ALA A 27 -6.25 14.04 -10.35
CA ALA A 27 -7.22 12.96 -10.43
C ALA A 27 -6.83 11.97 -11.54
N PHE A 28 -6.74 10.69 -11.18
CA PHE A 28 -6.27 9.62 -12.07
C PHE A 28 -7.24 8.43 -12.07
N ALA A 29 -7.36 7.76 -13.19
CA ALA A 29 -7.82 6.38 -13.20
C ALA A 29 -6.70 5.51 -12.62
N ALA A 30 -7.02 4.70 -11.62
CA ALA A 30 -6.05 3.81 -10.99
C ALA A 30 -6.66 2.44 -10.73
N THR A 31 -5.86 1.40 -10.84
CA THR A 31 -6.30 0.02 -10.68
C THR A 31 -5.72 -0.56 -9.39
N LEU A 32 -6.55 -1.27 -8.62
CA LEU A 32 -6.10 -1.93 -7.38
C LEU A 32 -5.11 -3.06 -7.73
N ALA A 33 -3.83 -2.78 -7.51
CA ALA A 33 -2.73 -3.68 -7.79
C ALA A 33 -2.37 -4.57 -6.60
N SER A 34 -2.66 -4.13 -5.36
CA SER A 34 -2.40 -4.94 -4.18
C SER A 34 -3.46 -4.74 -3.09
N LEU A 35 -3.78 -5.85 -2.43
CA LEU A 35 -4.63 -5.94 -1.24
C LEU A 35 -3.86 -6.78 -0.21
N ALA A 36 -3.58 -6.19 0.96
CA ALA A 36 -2.81 -6.85 2.00
C ALA A 36 -3.50 -6.71 3.36
N PHE A 37 -3.83 -7.82 4.02
CA PHE A 37 -4.18 -7.79 5.44
C PHE A 37 -2.90 -7.60 6.24
N LEU A 38 -2.82 -6.48 7.00
CA LEU A 38 -1.60 -5.99 7.65
C LEU A 38 -1.49 -6.43 9.11
N GLY A 39 -2.53 -7.11 9.63
CA GLY A 39 -2.63 -7.55 11.01
C GLY A 39 -3.16 -6.48 11.96
N GLU A 40 -3.12 -6.81 13.25
CA GLU A 40 -3.58 -5.96 14.34
C GLU A 40 -2.51 -4.96 14.77
N HIS A 41 -2.97 -3.73 15.04
CA HIS A 41 -2.12 -2.65 15.54
C HIS A 41 -2.82 -1.89 16.67
N THR A 42 -2.13 -1.71 17.78
CA THR A 42 -2.62 -0.86 18.87
C THR A 42 -2.19 0.58 18.61
N ARG A 43 -3.15 1.48 18.61
CA ARG A 43 -2.93 2.93 18.50
C ARG A 43 -3.50 3.63 19.71
N THR A 44 -2.71 4.51 20.31
CA THR A 44 -3.17 5.39 21.38
C THR A 44 -3.70 6.67 20.74
N MET A 45 -4.95 7.02 21.08
CA MET A 45 -5.62 8.21 20.61
C MET A 45 -5.89 9.12 21.79
N LYS A 46 -5.59 10.42 21.64
CA LYS A 46 -5.97 11.44 22.64
C LYS A 46 -7.43 11.80 22.42
N GLN A 47 -8.20 11.70 23.48
CA GLN A 47 -9.60 12.12 23.51
C GLN A 47 -9.70 13.67 23.70
N ALA A 48 -10.89 14.21 23.44
CA ALA A 48 -11.13 15.65 23.58
C ALA A 48 -10.96 16.17 25.01
N ASP A 49 -11.10 15.29 26.01
CA ASP A 49 -10.90 15.58 27.45
C ASP A 49 -9.43 15.46 27.90
N GLY A 50 -8.52 15.15 26.95
CA GLY A 50 -7.09 14.97 27.23
C GLY A 50 -6.70 13.57 27.71
N SER A 51 -7.65 12.67 27.93
CA SER A 51 -7.37 11.27 28.27
C SER A 51 -6.78 10.54 27.03
N GLU A 52 -6.06 9.44 27.29
CA GLU A 52 -5.52 8.58 26.24
C GLU A 52 -6.28 7.26 26.23
N GLU A 53 -6.81 6.88 25.07
CA GLU A 53 -7.44 5.60 24.84
C GLU A 53 -6.59 4.77 23.85
N SER A 54 -6.23 3.55 24.25
CA SER A 54 -5.54 2.61 23.36
C SER A 54 -6.56 1.68 22.71
N LYS A 55 -6.58 1.66 21.37
CA LYS A 55 -7.49 0.83 20.59
C LYS A 55 -6.70 -0.09 19.65
N THR A 56 -6.98 -1.38 19.74
CA THR A 56 -6.43 -2.38 18.82
C THR A 56 -7.40 -2.57 17.66
N LEU A 57 -6.91 -2.41 16.44
CA LEU A 57 -7.67 -2.53 15.21
C LEU A 57 -6.89 -3.35 14.19
N GLU A 58 -7.59 -4.13 13.40
CA GLU A 58 -7.04 -4.74 12.19
C GLU A 58 -6.93 -3.70 11.07
N TYR A 59 -5.89 -3.86 10.24
CA TYR A 59 -5.65 -2.97 9.11
C TYR A 59 -5.52 -3.73 7.80
N VAL A 60 -5.98 -3.09 6.74
CA VAL A 60 -5.79 -3.53 5.35
C VAL A 60 -5.03 -2.45 4.58
N GLY A 61 -4.08 -2.88 3.77
CA GLY A 61 -3.32 -2.06 2.84
C GLY A 61 -3.88 -2.18 1.43
N LEU A 62 -4.10 -1.06 0.79
CA LEU A 62 -4.52 -0.96 -0.60
C LEU A 62 -3.42 -0.29 -1.40
N GLY A 63 -3.00 -0.91 -2.51
CA GLY A 63 -2.04 -0.33 -3.44
C GLY A 63 -2.66 -0.14 -4.82
N TYR A 64 -2.63 1.09 -5.30
CA TYR A 64 -3.20 1.49 -6.58
C TYR A 64 -2.09 1.80 -7.57
N GLU A 65 -2.14 1.17 -8.73
CA GLU A 65 -1.28 1.48 -9.86
C GLU A 65 -1.99 2.47 -10.80
N LEU A 66 -1.30 3.51 -11.17
CA LEU A 66 -1.77 4.52 -12.11
C LEU A 66 -0.70 4.82 -13.17
N LEU A 67 -1.15 5.18 -14.36
CA LEU A 67 -0.31 5.68 -15.43
C LEU A 67 -0.43 7.21 -15.49
N ASP A 68 0.69 7.92 -15.31
CA ASP A 68 0.76 9.33 -15.66
C ASP A 68 0.88 9.47 -17.17
N LYS A 69 -0.20 9.94 -17.80
CA LYS A 69 -0.27 10.10 -19.26
C LYS A 69 0.69 11.18 -19.79
N ASN A 70 1.15 12.11 -18.94
CA ASN A 70 2.05 13.18 -19.33
C ASN A 70 3.49 12.71 -19.43
N SER A 71 3.94 11.91 -18.46
CA SER A 71 5.31 11.37 -18.42
C SER A 71 5.43 9.97 -19.02
N GLY A 72 4.31 9.23 -19.12
CA GLY A 72 4.30 7.80 -19.44
C GLY A 72 4.77 6.90 -18.29
N GLU A 73 5.02 7.47 -17.11
CA GLU A 73 5.47 6.72 -15.94
C GLU A 73 4.31 6.04 -15.21
N VAL A 74 4.61 4.86 -14.69
CA VAL A 74 3.69 4.11 -13.82
C VAL A 74 4.05 4.35 -12.37
N HIS A 75 3.06 4.75 -11.58
CA HIS A 75 3.21 5.02 -10.15
C HIS A 75 2.37 4.05 -9.32
N LEU A 76 2.93 3.61 -8.19
CA LEU A 76 2.21 2.86 -7.16
C LEU A 76 1.98 3.75 -5.94
N VAL A 77 0.72 4.05 -5.65
CA VAL A 77 0.32 4.81 -4.46
C VAL A 77 -0.39 3.88 -3.49
N VAL A 78 0.00 3.91 -2.22
CA VAL A 78 -0.53 2.99 -1.21
C VAL A 78 -1.15 3.74 -0.03
N GLU A 79 -2.21 3.15 0.52
CA GLU A 79 -2.83 3.62 1.75
C GLU A 79 -3.13 2.44 2.69
N GLU A 80 -3.33 2.75 3.97
CA GLU A 80 -3.87 1.85 4.96
C GLU A 80 -5.24 2.31 5.44
N CYS A 81 -6.12 1.35 5.71
CA CYS A 81 -7.43 1.55 6.29
C CYS A 81 -7.60 0.58 7.47
N SER A 82 -8.33 0.98 8.52
CA SER A 82 -8.84 0.01 9.49
C SER A 82 -9.81 -0.93 8.80
N LEU A 83 -9.76 -2.21 9.15
CA LEU A 83 -10.68 -3.22 8.65
C LEU A 83 -12.06 -3.02 9.30
N SER A 84 -12.88 -2.22 8.65
CA SER A 84 -14.23 -1.89 9.13
C SER A 84 -15.17 -1.77 7.95
N TYR A 85 -16.34 -2.41 8.06
CA TYR A 85 -17.42 -2.35 7.08
C TYR A 85 -18.52 -1.35 7.47
N ASN A 86 -18.27 -0.50 8.48
CA ASN A 86 -19.18 0.59 8.78
C ASN A 86 -19.25 1.55 7.57
N PRO A 87 -20.45 1.97 7.13
CA PRO A 87 -20.61 2.92 6.01
C PRO A 87 -19.79 4.20 6.12
N ASP A 88 -19.52 4.67 7.33
CA ASP A 88 -18.69 5.86 7.60
C ASP A 88 -17.19 5.56 7.57
N SER A 89 -16.80 4.28 7.44
CA SER A 89 -15.38 3.92 7.43
C SER A 89 -14.72 4.23 6.08
N LYS A 90 -13.44 4.56 6.16
CA LYS A 90 -12.62 4.80 4.97
C LYS A 90 -12.62 3.57 4.04
N LEU A 91 -12.47 2.36 4.59
CA LEU A 91 -12.43 1.14 3.80
C LEU A 91 -13.73 0.90 3.04
N TYR A 92 -14.87 1.08 3.71
CA TYR A 92 -16.18 0.93 3.06
C TYR A 92 -16.31 1.81 1.82
N GLY A 93 -15.94 3.10 1.94
CA GLY A 93 -15.94 4.01 0.79
C GLY A 93 -15.04 3.55 -0.36
N ARG A 94 -13.87 2.94 -0.04
CA ARG A 94 -12.94 2.39 -1.04
C ARG A 94 -13.51 1.16 -1.74
N ILE A 95 -14.15 0.27 -0.97
CA ILE A 95 -14.82 -0.93 -1.52
C ILE A 95 -15.90 -0.53 -2.51
N VAL A 96 -16.80 0.37 -2.11
CA VAL A 96 -17.91 0.85 -2.96
C VAL A 96 -17.35 1.49 -4.23
N ALA A 97 -16.34 2.35 -4.12
CA ALA A 97 -15.72 3.02 -5.27
C ALA A 97 -15.11 2.02 -6.27
N LEU A 98 -14.34 1.04 -5.79
CA LEU A 98 -13.72 0.00 -6.61
C LEU A 98 -14.76 -0.94 -7.24
N ASN A 99 -15.89 -1.15 -6.56
CA ASN A 99 -16.98 -1.98 -7.07
C ASN A 99 -18.00 -1.22 -7.94
N GLY A 100 -17.58 -0.08 -8.52
CA GLY A 100 -18.40 0.69 -9.46
C GLY A 100 -19.58 1.41 -8.80
N GLY A 101 -19.49 1.75 -7.52
CA GLY A 101 -20.54 2.41 -6.75
C GLY A 101 -21.50 1.44 -6.05
N VAL A 102 -21.24 0.13 -6.12
CA VAL A 102 -22.10 -0.92 -5.55
C VAL A 102 -21.46 -1.52 -4.31
N VAL A 103 -22.25 -1.70 -3.26
CA VAL A 103 -21.81 -2.36 -2.02
C VAL A 103 -21.53 -3.84 -2.29
N LEU A 104 -20.47 -4.40 -1.70
CA LEU A 104 -20.26 -5.85 -1.70
C LEU A 104 -21.35 -6.52 -0.85
N LYS A 105 -21.79 -7.69 -1.29
CA LYS A 105 -22.75 -8.51 -0.55
C LYS A 105 -22.05 -9.26 0.58
N GLU A 106 -22.84 -9.66 1.58
CA GLU A 106 -22.35 -10.57 2.61
C GLU A 106 -21.80 -11.86 1.99
N GLY A 107 -20.60 -12.26 2.41
CA GLY A 107 -19.89 -13.41 1.85
C GLY A 107 -18.98 -13.09 0.66
N ASP A 108 -19.06 -11.90 0.07
CA ASP A 108 -18.12 -11.50 -1.00
C ASP A 108 -16.72 -11.28 -0.41
N SER A 109 -15.72 -11.80 -1.12
CA SER A 109 -14.32 -11.58 -0.75
C SER A 109 -13.79 -10.24 -1.27
N LEU A 110 -13.01 -9.53 -0.44
CA LEU A 110 -12.27 -8.32 -0.88
C LEU A 110 -11.31 -8.60 -2.04
N GLN A 111 -10.84 -9.83 -2.21
CA GLN A 111 -9.97 -10.22 -3.32
C GLN A 111 -10.62 -9.96 -4.69
N THR A 112 -11.97 -9.97 -4.78
CA THR A 112 -12.71 -9.67 -6.01
C THR A 112 -12.52 -8.25 -6.51
N LEU A 113 -11.97 -7.37 -5.67
CA LEU A 113 -11.64 -5.99 -6.02
C LEU A 113 -10.26 -5.86 -6.70
N LEU A 114 -9.38 -6.85 -6.59
CA LEU A 114 -8.10 -6.84 -7.27
C LEU A 114 -8.28 -6.74 -8.78
N GLY A 115 -7.54 -5.84 -9.40
CA GLY A 115 -7.67 -5.52 -10.83
C GLY A 115 -8.83 -4.61 -11.19
N LYS A 116 -9.72 -4.24 -10.24
CA LYS A 116 -10.75 -3.23 -10.48
C LYS A 116 -10.17 -1.83 -10.39
N SER A 117 -10.77 -0.91 -11.15
CA SER A 117 -10.31 0.46 -11.26
C SER A 117 -11.26 1.44 -10.59
N ALA A 118 -10.70 2.52 -10.06
CA ALA A 118 -11.42 3.63 -9.46
C ALA A 118 -10.77 4.95 -9.91
N ARG A 119 -11.49 6.06 -9.73
CA ARG A 119 -10.89 7.39 -9.81
C ARG A 119 -10.30 7.73 -8.45
N ILE A 120 -8.99 7.97 -8.41
CA ILE A 120 -8.30 8.44 -7.22
C ILE A 120 -7.89 9.90 -7.37
N GLU A 121 -7.90 10.62 -6.26
CA GLU A 121 -7.39 11.96 -6.15
C GLU A 121 -6.15 11.96 -5.27
N ILE A 122 -5.04 12.43 -5.83
CA ILE A 122 -3.75 12.53 -5.13
C ILE A 122 -3.46 13.98 -4.77
N ILE A 123 -3.07 14.20 -3.54
CA ILE A 123 -2.58 15.49 -3.05
C ILE A 123 -1.17 15.32 -2.50
N HIS A 124 -0.37 16.37 -2.64
CA HIS A 124 0.95 16.42 -2.02
C HIS A 124 0.84 17.04 -0.62
N LYS A 125 1.38 16.34 0.38
CA LYS A 125 1.49 16.83 1.76
C LYS A 125 2.95 16.85 2.19
N LEU A 126 3.37 17.96 2.79
CA LEU A 126 4.66 18.06 3.43
C LEU A 126 4.61 17.32 4.77
N GLY A 127 5.52 16.41 5.00
CA GLY A 127 5.61 15.65 6.25
C GLY A 127 7.04 15.58 6.76
N ASP A 128 7.18 15.27 8.05
CA ASP A 128 8.48 15.13 8.69
C ASP A 128 9.12 13.79 8.32
N THR A 129 10.43 13.80 8.11
CA THR A 129 11.24 12.59 7.98
C THR A 129 11.77 12.16 9.35
N LYS A 130 12.17 10.90 9.48
CA LYS A 130 12.77 10.38 10.73
C LYS A 130 14.07 11.08 11.09
N GLU A 131 14.72 11.70 10.12
CA GLU A 131 16.00 12.41 10.27
C GLU A 131 15.79 13.92 10.56
N GLY A 132 14.54 14.35 10.86
CA GLY A 132 14.20 15.73 11.22
C GLY A 132 14.06 16.70 10.04
N GLY A 133 14.10 16.18 8.79
CA GLY A 133 13.87 16.97 7.58
C GLY A 133 12.39 17.02 7.18
N LYS A 134 12.09 17.75 6.11
CA LYS A 134 10.77 17.79 5.46
C LYS A 134 10.83 17.10 4.10
N ARG A 135 9.76 16.36 3.76
CA ARG A 135 9.61 15.69 2.47
C ARG A 135 8.17 15.78 1.99
N LEU A 136 7.98 15.91 0.67
CA LEU A 136 6.67 15.78 0.05
C LEU A 136 6.29 14.30 -0.07
N TYR A 137 5.02 14.02 0.23
CA TYR A 137 4.40 12.71 0.11
C TYR A 137 3.16 12.81 -0.77
N ALA A 138 3.01 11.88 -1.71
CA ALA A 138 1.77 11.71 -2.45
C ALA A 138 0.79 10.91 -1.58
N ASN A 139 -0.34 11.52 -1.24
CA ASN A 139 -1.38 10.93 -0.42
C ASN A 139 -2.67 10.81 -1.21
N ILE A 140 -3.38 9.71 -1.06
CA ILE A 140 -4.72 9.54 -1.60
C ILE A 140 -5.68 10.37 -0.74
N ASN A 141 -6.26 11.41 -1.34
CA ASN A 141 -7.25 12.26 -0.71
C ASN A 141 -8.64 11.65 -0.82
N ASN A 142 -9.01 11.21 -2.03
CA ASN A 142 -10.30 10.63 -2.29
C ASN A 142 -10.21 9.44 -3.28
N VAL A 143 -11.16 8.52 -3.17
CA VAL A 143 -11.39 7.44 -4.14
C VAL A 143 -12.89 7.40 -4.43
N SER A 144 -13.27 7.42 -5.69
CA SER A 144 -14.64 7.36 -6.16
C SER A 144 -14.76 6.37 -7.31
N ALA A 145 -15.97 5.94 -7.63
CA ALA A 145 -16.21 5.07 -8.77
C ALA A 145 -15.61 5.69 -10.04
N LEU A 146 -15.05 4.85 -10.91
CA LEU A 146 -14.47 5.32 -12.16
C LEU A 146 -15.57 5.85 -13.08
N PRO A 147 -15.54 7.14 -13.46
CA PRO A 147 -16.51 7.69 -14.41
C PRO A 147 -16.37 7.01 -15.77
N SER A 148 -17.47 6.89 -16.51
CA SER A 148 -17.47 6.34 -17.88
C SER A 148 -16.63 7.14 -18.88
N THR A 149 -16.29 8.38 -18.54
CA THR A 149 -15.41 9.27 -19.33
C THR A 149 -13.92 9.00 -19.08
N MET A 150 -13.56 8.20 -18.08
CA MET A 150 -12.19 7.83 -17.78
C MET A 150 -11.91 6.38 -18.16
N GLU A 151 -10.81 6.16 -18.86
CA GLU A 151 -10.36 4.82 -19.21
C GLU A 151 -9.61 4.19 -18.06
N ALA A 152 -9.93 2.92 -17.76
CA ALA A 152 -9.25 2.14 -16.72
C ALA A 152 -7.78 1.95 -17.04
N SER A 153 -6.91 2.12 -16.05
CA SER A 153 -5.48 1.80 -16.16
C SER A 153 -5.27 0.28 -16.17
N LYS A 154 -4.48 -0.21 -17.12
CA LYS A 154 -4.06 -1.62 -17.10
C LYS A 154 -2.93 -1.82 -16.11
N LEU A 155 -2.97 -2.90 -15.35
CA LEU A 155 -1.87 -3.29 -14.47
C LEU A 155 -0.64 -3.69 -15.30
N THR A 156 0.54 -3.29 -14.83
CA THR A 156 1.83 -3.69 -15.43
C THR A 156 2.28 -5.08 -14.96
N SER A 157 1.73 -5.57 -13.85
CA SER A 157 2.02 -6.88 -13.29
C SER A 157 0.77 -7.54 -12.71
N SER A 158 0.86 -8.85 -12.43
CA SER A 158 -0.23 -9.57 -11.75
C SER A 158 -0.53 -8.95 -10.39
N PRO A 159 -1.81 -8.82 -10.01
CA PRO A 159 -2.20 -8.30 -8.70
C PRO A 159 -1.59 -9.10 -7.55
N ILE A 160 -1.44 -8.46 -6.41
CA ILE A 160 -0.87 -9.05 -5.20
C ILE A 160 -1.97 -9.16 -4.15
N TYR A 161 -2.22 -10.37 -3.67
CA TYR A 161 -2.95 -10.63 -2.45
C TYR A 161 -2.00 -11.12 -1.37
N TYR A 162 -2.12 -10.58 -0.16
CA TYR A 162 -1.35 -11.02 0.98
C TYR A 162 -2.21 -11.02 2.24
N ASP A 163 -2.08 -12.08 3.02
CA ASP A 163 -2.71 -12.21 4.33
C ASP A 163 -1.67 -12.57 5.37
N VAL A 164 -1.56 -11.73 6.39
CA VAL A 164 -0.59 -11.90 7.48
C VAL A 164 -0.86 -13.16 8.31
N LEU A 165 -2.10 -13.68 8.33
CA LEU A 165 -2.47 -14.91 9.03
C LEU A 165 -2.12 -16.16 8.23
N THR A 166 -2.03 -16.05 6.90
CA THR A 166 -1.63 -17.12 5.98
C THR A 166 -0.51 -16.63 5.06
N PRO A 167 0.70 -16.37 5.60
CA PRO A 167 1.73 -15.64 4.89
C PRO A 167 2.28 -16.42 3.70
N ASP A 168 2.28 -15.77 2.54
CA ASP A 168 2.96 -16.19 1.32
C ASP A 168 4.21 -15.31 1.12
N ASN A 169 5.39 -15.92 1.19
CA ASN A 169 6.66 -15.21 1.05
C ASN A 169 6.81 -14.55 -0.33
N ALA A 170 6.35 -15.18 -1.40
CA ALA A 170 6.45 -14.61 -2.74
C ALA A 170 5.56 -13.38 -2.90
N ALA A 171 4.34 -13.41 -2.36
CA ALA A 171 3.46 -12.25 -2.31
C ALA A 171 4.03 -11.16 -1.40
N TYR A 172 4.56 -11.51 -0.21
CA TYR A 172 5.19 -10.56 0.70
C TYR A 172 6.33 -9.80 0.04
N GLU A 173 7.23 -10.48 -0.68
CA GLU A 173 8.37 -9.83 -1.33
C GLU A 173 7.96 -8.80 -2.39
N ARG A 174 6.81 -8.99 -3.01
CA ARG A 174 6.25 -8.06 -4.01
C ARG A 174 5.51 -6.87 -3.40
N LEU A 175 5.19 -6.91 -2.08
CA LEU A 175 4.51 -5.80 -1.42
C LEU A 175 5.34 -4.52 -1.39
N ASN A 176 4.66 -3.39 -1.39
CA ASN A 176 5.27 -2.08 -1.18
C ASN A 176 5.97 -2.01 0.18
N ARG A 177 7.09 -1.28 0.23
CA ARG A 177 7.91 -1.09 1.45
C ARG A 177 7.09 -0.58 2.65
N LYS A 178 6.09 0.30 2.41
CA LYS A 178 5.23 0.83 3.48
C LYS A 178 4.39 -0.27 4.11
N HIS A 179 3.74 -1.13 3.31
CA HIS A 179 2.96 -2.25 3.81
C HIS A 179 3.84 -3.27 4.55
N LYS A 180 5.00 -3.63 3.99
CA LYS A 180 6.00 -4.48 4.69
C LYS A 180 6.35 -3.92 6.07
N ALA A 181 6.64 -2.62 6.16
CA ALA A 181 7.00 -1.98 7.43
C ALA A 181 5.85 -1.96 8.44
N ILE A 182 4.59 -1.94 8.00
CA ILE A 182 3.42 -2.04 8.87
C ILE A 182 3.27 -3.48 9.37
N ILE A 183 3.33 -4.48 8.49
CA ILE A 183 3.25 -5.91 8.85
C ILE A 183 4.30 -6.26 9.91
N GLN A 184 5.53 -5.78 9.77
CA GLN A 184 6.62 -6.03 10.73
C GLN A 184 6.36 -5.48 12.15
N ARG A 185 5.40 -4.55 12.30
CA ARG A 185 5.01 -3.93 13.58
C ARG A 185 3.69 -4.45 14.10
N SER A 186 3.04 -5.39 13.39
CA SER A 186 1.76 -5.94 13.81
C SER A 186 1.90 -6.76 15.09
N ASN A 187 0.83 -6.74 15.90
CA ASN A 187 0.79 -7.47 17.17
C ASN A 187 0.69 -8.99 16.88
N GLY A 188 1.57 -9.77 17.50
CA GLY A 188 1.46 -11.22 17.53
C GLY A 188 1.79 -11.97 16.24
N VAL A 189 2.16 -11.28 15.16
CA VAL A 189 2.50 -11.92 13.88
C VAL A 189 4.02 -12.02 13.71
N GLN A 190 4.50 -13.23 13.45
CA GLN A 190 5.87 -13.42 13.00
C GLN A 190 5.97 -13.03 11.53
N SER A 191 6.68 -11.94 11.25
CA SER A 191 6.99 -11.57 9.87
C SER A 191 7.80 -12.69 9.19
N PRO A 192 7.53 -13.04 7.92
CA PRO A 192 8.34 -13.99 7.17
C PRO A 192 9.84 -13.69 7.18
N ALA A 193 10.22 -12.42 7.31
CA ALA A 193 11.61 -11.99 7.40
C ALA A 193 12.30 -12.31 8.76
N LYS A 194 11.56 -12.76 9.79
CA LYS A 194 12.12 -13.17 11.08
C LYS A 194 12.28 -14.67 11.23
N ALA A 195 11.85 -15.46 10.25
CA ALA A 195 11.90 -16.94 10.26
C ALA A 195 13.15 -17.51 9.56
N ALA A 196 14.11 -16.68 9.15
CA ALA A 196 15.37 -17.09 8.51
C ALA A 196 16.57 -16.84 9.41
#